data_2e08135500da96c3e2fff67fd3c331a7
#
_entry.id   2e08135500da96c3e2fff67fd3c331a7
#
_cell.length_a   1.000
_cell.length_b   1.000
_cell.length_c   1.000
_cell.angle_alpha   90.00
_cell.angle_beta   90.00
_cell.angle_gamma   90.00
#
_symmetry.space_group_name_H-M   'P 1'
#
loop_
_entity.id
_entity.type
_entity.pdbx_description
1 polymer ?
#
loop_
_entity_poly.entity_id
_entity_poly.type
_entity_poly.pdbx_seq_one_letter_code
_entity_poly.pdbx_strand_id
1 'polypeptide(L)'
;MTDQAQPASLSDPAASVFQSATQWLNALHNRKIGAVELLELHLNHLDKHQAKVNAVVARDIEGAMAAARISDNMSAGDRGALQGLPMTIKDSFEVAGMPATCGFPALADHVPLRDADAVSRLRAAGAVIYGKTNVPTGAFDWQSYNPVYGTTNNPWDVGRSPGGSSGGPSAAVAAGFSPLELGSDIGGSIRVPSHFCGIYGHKTSYGVISGRGHIPPMPDQLMKVEMGVFGPMARSATDLELALDILVGTDDVQRTAWSVRIPESRKEKLSDFRVAVWTDKDVYPTDERYLAAINDYVSDLRRLGVAVETARPDINWSACFETYLMTLYQLVAAAVPPSMMQQYLDIAAKASAEDKRHTTQLARAINLRHYEYQAICEQRERLFRIWRDFFRSYDLLICPVFPTVAYPHDHSNDGPPSMLIGEFRNMFVNGEKQPYFDNLQWPSVATVADLPSTAVPTGRYIDDVPAGVQVIGPYLEDRTPIRFAQLVEKELGGFVPPPAFA
;
A
#
# COMPACT_ATOMS: atom_id res chain seq x y z
N MET A 1 15.15 46.72 18.98
CA MET A 1 13.89 46.58 18.23
C MET A 1 13.89 45.18 17.66
N THR A 2 13.23 44.28 18.36
CA THR A 2 13.12 42.86 17.98
C THR A 2 11.99 42.75 16.98
N ASP A 3 12.35 42.40 15.76
CA ASP A 3 11.41 42.11 14.67
C ASP A 3 10.67 40.80 15.03
N GLN A 4 9.46 40.92 15.53
CA GLN A 4 8.56 39.79 15.73
C GLN A 4 7.97 39.48 14.36
N ALA A 5 8.44 38.38 13.74
CA ALA A 5 7.80 37.83 12.56
C ALA A 5 6.32 37.54 12.88
N GLN A 6 5.41 38.18 12.17
CA GLN A 6 3.98 37.89 12.25
C GLN A 6 3.74 36.44 11.77
N PRO A 7 2.83 35.67 12.41
CA PRO A 7 2.46 34.36 11.93
C PRO A 7 1.87 34.44 10.52
N ALA A 8 2.32 33.58 9.63
CA ALA A 8 1.82 33.49 8.26
C ALA A 8 0.29 33.37 8.24
N SER A 9 -0.37 34.20 7.44
CA SER A 9 -1.82 34.20 7.33
C SER A 9 -2.26 32.90 6.63
N LEU A 10 -3.38 32.31 7.07
CA LEU A 10 -4.00 31.09 6.49
C LEU A 10 -4.36 31.16 4.99
N SER A 11 -4.06 32.30 4.34
CA SER A 11 -4.23 32.53 2.89
C SER A 11 -2.94 32.30 2.08
N ASP A 12 -1.82 31.91 2.73
CA ASP A 12 -0.57 31.60 2.05
C ASP A 12 -0.63 30.17 1.49
N PRO A 13 -0.44 29.95 0.16
CA PRO A 13 -0.31 28.61 -0.41
C PRO A 13 0.76 27.74 0.26
N ALA A 14 1.74 28.37 0.93
CA ALA A 14 2.76 27.72 1.73
C ALA A 14 2.22 27.04 3.01
N ALA A 15 0.99 27.34 3.47
CA ALA A 15 0.38 26.78 4.68
C ALA A 15 -0.64 25.65 4.41
N SER A 16 -0.76 25.17 3.16
CA SER A 16 -1.69 24.08 2.83
C SER A 16 -1.22 22.75 3.40
N VAL A 17 -2.08 22.03 4.12
CA VAL A 17 -1.83 20.65 4.63
C VAL A 17 -1.47 19.65 3.53
N PHE A 18 -1.66 20.02 2.27
CA PHE A 18 -1.38 19.17 1.10
C PHE A 18 0.06 19.28 0.57
N GLN A 19 0.93 20.03 1.21
CA GLN A 19 2.35 19.97 0.88
C GLN A 19 2.90 18.54 1.04
N SER A 20 3.90 18.18 0.23
CA SER A 20 4.59 16.89 0.33
C SER A 20 5.38 16.79 1.64
N ALA A 21 5.73 15.57 2.07
CA ALA A 21 6.57 15.37 3.24
C ALA A 21 7.92 16.09 3.09
N THR A 22 8.52 16.01 1.91
CA THR A 22 9.78 16.72 1.59
C THR A 22 9.65 18.25 1.69
N GLN A 23 8.52 18.82 1.25
CA GLN A 23 8.26 20.25 1.38
C GLN A 23 8.14 20.67 2.86
N TRP A 24 7.39 19.89 3.66
CA TRP A 24 7.28 20.13 5.11
C TRP A 24 8.62 19.99 5.84
N LEU A 25 9.41 18.97 5.50
CA LEU A 25 10.75 18.80 6.07
C LEU A 25 11.68 19.96 5.74
N ASN A 26 11.61 20.49 4.51
CA ASN A 26 12.34 21.70 4.14
C ASN A 26 11.87 22.92 4.94
N ALA A 27 10.58 23.08 5.21
CA ALA A 27 10.05 24.14 6.03
C ALA A 27 10.51 24.02 7.50
N LEU A 28 10.47 22.81 8.07
CA LEU A 28 10.96 22.50 9.42
C LEU A 28 12.48 22.73 9.55
N HIS A 29 13.26 22.27 8.57
CA HIS A 29 14.71 22.45 8.55
C HIS A 29 15.11 23.93 8.54
N ASN A 30 14.42 24.70 7.70
CA ASN A 30 14.64 26.14 7.57
C ASN A 30 13.94 26.99 8.65
N ARG A 31 13.32 26.35 9.65
CA ARG A 31 12.58 27.00 10.75
C ARG A 31 11.50 27.97 10.27
N LYS A 32 10.86 27.69 9.13
CA LYS A 32 9.70 28.43 8.62
C LYS A 32 8.42 28.05 9.36
N ILE A 33 8.40 26.86 9.95
CA ILE A 33 7.35 26.33 10.81
C ILE A 33 8.01 25.49 11.91
N GLY A 34 7.43 25.44 13.12
CA GLY A 34 7.81 24.53 14.17
C GLY A 34 7.12 23.17 14.04
N ALA A 35 7.69 22.13 14.65
CA ALA A 35 7.09 20.81 14.67
C ALA A 35 5.75 20.77 15.43
N VAL A 36 5.65 21.52 16.52
CA VAL A 36 4.40 21.71 17.28
C VAL A 36 3.35 22.37 16.39
N GLU A 37 3.69 23.47 15.74
CA GLU A 37 2.78 24.21 14.86
C GLU A 37 2.33 23.36 13.67
N LEU A 38 3.23 22.58 13.04
CA LEU A 38 2.89 21.68 11.96
C LEU A 38 1.96 20.56 12.40
N LEU A 39 2.19 19.98 13.60
CA LEU A 39 1.32 18.96 14.17
C LEU A 39 -0.08 19.54 14.43
N GLU A 40 -0.17 20.74 15.04
CA GLU A 40 -1.44 21.43 15.29
C GLU A 40 -2.20 21.75 14.00
N LEU A 41 -1.49 22.15 12.93
CA LEU A 41 -2.08 22.37 11.61
C LEU A 41 -2.78 21.10 11.08
N HIS A 42 -2.11 19.95 11.15
CA HIS A 42 -2.68 18.67 10.71
C HIS A 42 -3.80 18.18 11.63
N LEU A 43 -3.69 18.34 12.94
CA LEU A 43 -4.74 17.98 13.90
C LEU A 43 -6.01 18.81 13.72
N ASN A 44 -5.87 20.13 13.52
CA ASN A 44 -7.00 21.02 13.26
C ASN A 44 -7.73 20.64 11.96
N HIS A 45 -7.00 20.29 10.92
CA HIS A 45 -7.57 19.84 9.65
C HIS A 45 -8.24 18.45 9.82
N LEU A 46 -7.59 17.53 10.53
CA LEU A 46 -8.16 16.22 10.88
C LEU A 46 -9.48 16.38 11.63
N ASP A 47 -9.53 17.18 12.70
CA ASP A 47 -10.73 17.34 13.53
C ASP A 47 -11.92 17.90 12.73
N LYS A 48 -11.64 18.74 11.74
CA LYS A 48 -12.67 19.30 10.85
C LYS A 48 -13.27 18.26 9.91
N HIS A 49 -12.51 17.25 9.49
CA HIS A 49 -12.88 16.37 8.38
C HIS A 49 -12.99 14.87 8.74
N GLN A 50 -12.41 14.45 9.88
CA GLN A 50 -12.33 13.04 10.29
C GLN A 50 -13.70 12.34 10.30
N ALA A 51 -14.76 13.01 10.75
CA ALA A 51 -16.09 12.43 10.83
C ALA A 51 -16.66 11.99 9.45
N LYS A 52 -16.19 12.60 8.35
CA LYS A 52 -16.61 12.24 6.98
C LYS A 52 -15.81 11.06 6.44
N VAL A 53 -14.53 10.95 6.82
CA VAL A 53 -13.60 9.98 6.25
C VAL A 53 -13.41 8.76 7.15
N ASN A 54 -13.35 8.95 8.46
CA ASN A 54 -13.02 7.93 9.47
C ASN A 54 -11.72 7.17 9.14
N ALA A 55 -10.66 7.92 8.80
CA ALA A 55 -9.37 7.33 8.44
C ALA A 55 -8.48 7.08 9.66
N VAL A 56 -8.39 8.05 10.61
CA VAL A 56 -7.53 7.98 11.81
C VAL A 56 -8.36 7.51 13.00
N VAL A 57 -8.10 6.30 13.47
CA VAL A 57 -9.01 5.58 14.40
C VAL A 57 -8.50 5.48 15.84
N ALA A 58 -7.21 5.73 16.06
CA ALA A 58 -6.64 5.88 17.39
C ALA A 58 -5.59 7.00 17.35
N ARG A 59 -5.46 7.75 18.48
CA ARG A 59 -4.58 8.93 18.56
C ARG A 59 -3.80 8.92 19.87
N ASP A 60 -2.53 9.34 19.80
CA ASP A 60 -1.70 9.72 20.96
C ASP A 60 -1.25 11.17 20.78
N ILE A 61 -2.12 12.10 21.13
CA ILE A 61 -1.85 13.55 20.97
C ILE A 61 -0.83 14.03 21.99
N GLU A 62 -0.88 13.52 23.23
CA GLU A 62 0.06 13.93 24.29
C GLU A 62 1.49 13.52 23.96
N GLY A 63 1.70 12.24 23.58
CA GLY A 63 3.01 11.74 23.18
C GLY A 63 3.53 12.43 21.92
N ALA A 64 2.67 12.65 20.93
CA ALA A 64 3.04 13.38 19.71
C ALA A 64 3.44 14.83 19.97
N MET A 65 2.70 15.55 20.82
CA MET A 65 3.06 16.92 21.24
C MET A 65 4.38 16.96 22.01
N ALA A 66 4.65 15.98 22.86
CA ALA A 66 5.94 15.87 23.55
C ALA A 66 7.09 15.65 22.54
N ALA A 67 6.93 14.74 21.58
CA ALA A 67 7.90 14.48 20.52
C ALA A 67 8.14 15.73 19.63
N ALA A 68 7.08 16.46 19.28
CA ALA A 68 7.17 17.69 18.51
C ALA A 68 7.96 18.79 19.25
N ARG A 69 7.72 18.96 20.55
CA ARG A 69 8.48 19.91 21.39
C ARG A 69 9.98 19.52 21.48
N ILE A 70 10.28 18.24 21.60
CA ILE A 70 11.67 17.75 21.56
C ILE A 70 12.31 18.12 20.21
N SER A 71 11.57 17.90 19.11
CA SER A 71 12.04 18.24 17.76
C SER A 71 12.33 19.73 17.60
N ASP A 72 11.48 20.61 18.10
CA ASP A 72 11.67 22.08 18.00
C ASP A 72 12.92 22.55 18.75
N ASN A 73 13.26 21.88 19.86
CA ASN A 73 14.44 22.21 20.68
C ASN A 73 15.73 21.52 20.20
N MET A 74 15.65 20.62 19.21
CA MET A 74 16.80 19.85 18.73
C MET A 74 17.74 20.71 17.87
N SER A 75 19.05 20.55 18.07
CA SER A 75 20.07 21.22 17.26
C SER A 75 20.05 20.70 15.81
N ALA A 76 20.46 21.54 14.86
CA ALA A 76 20.41 21.16 13.42
C ALA A 76 21.25 19.91 13.10
N GLY A 77 22.37 19.69 13.81
CA GLY A 77 23.27 18.57 13.58
C GLY A 77 22.76 17.22 14.11
N ASP A 78 21.77 17.24 15.02
CA ASP A 78 21.22 16.04 15.66
C ASP A 78 19.90 15.58 15.01
N ARG A 79 19.40 16.34 14.01
CA ARG A 79 18.10 16.07 13.38
C ARG A 79 18.13 14.88 12.45
N GLY A 80 17.17 13.96 12.64
CA GLY A 80 16.90 12.85 11.73
C GLY A 80 16.20 13.30 10.43
N ALA A 81 16.16 12.41 9.45
CA ALA A 81 15.61 12.70 8.13
C ALA A 81 14.10 13.04 8.13
N LEU A 82 13.34 12.61 9.14
CA LEU A 82 11.91 12.93 9.33
C LEU A 82 11.66 13.83 10.52
N GLN A 83 12.69 14.55 11.00
CA GLN A 83 12.62 15.29 12.26
C GLN A 83 11.46 16.28 12.31
N GLY A 84 10.50 16.01 13.19
CA GLY A 84 9.34 16.85 13.43
C GLY A 84 8.17 16.66 12.46
N LEU A 85 8.29 15.75 11.48
CA LEU A 85 7.21 15.47 10.53
C LEU A 85 6.07 14.71 11.22
N PRO A 86 4.83 15.24 11.29
CA PRO A 86 3.69 14.49 11.79
C PRO A 86 3.30 13.40 10.81
N MET A 87 3.02 12.19 11.32
CA MET A 87 2.51 11.09 10.50
C MET A 87 1.63 10.13 11.27
N THR A 88 0.87 9.34 10.54
CA THR A 88 0.07 8.23 11.04
C THR A 88 0.63 6.89 10.56
N ILE A 89 0.20 5.80 11.19
CA ILE A 89 0.66 4.44 10.91
C ILE A 89 -0.55 3.51 10.75
N LYS A 90 -0.55 2.69 9.74
CA LYS A 90 -1.58 1.65 9.53
C LYS A 90 -1.78 0.81 10.80
N ASP A 91 -3.03 0.54 11.17
CA ASP A 91 -3.37 -0.18 12.42
C ASP A 91 -2.92 -1.65 12.44
N SER A 92 -2.43 -2.17 11.34
CA SER A 92 -1.77 -3.48 11.28
C SER A 92 -0.32 -3.50 11.78
N PHE A 93 0.28 -2.34 12.12
CA PHE A 93 1.62 -2.28 12.70
C PHE A 93 1.56 -1.96 14.19
N GLU A 94 2.36 -2.64 14.97
CA GLU A 94 2.57 -2.33 16.37
C GLU A 94 3.30 -1.00 16.53
N VAL A 95 2.68 -0.11 17.31
CA VAL A 95 3.24 1.16 17.78
C VAL A 95 3.19 1.14 19.30
N ALA A 96 4.33 1.20 19.96
CA ALA A 96 4.41 1.14 21.41
C ALA A 96 3.50 2.19 22.07
N GLY A 97 2.63 1.75 22.98
CA GLY A 97 1.71 2.60 23.71
C GLY A 97 0.41 2.97 22.96
N MET A 98 0.21 2.52 21.72
CA MET A 98 -1.01 2.75 20.95
C MET A 98 -1.71 1.43 20.62
N PRO A 99 -3.05 1.38 20.49
CA PRO A 99 -3.75 0.18 20.05
C PRO A 99 -3.23 -0.33 18.70
N ALA A 100 -3.13 -1.66 18.55
CA ALA A 100 -2.77 -2.34 17.32
C ALA A 100 -3.74 -3.52 17.10
N THR A 101 -4.91 -3.22 16.56
CA THR A 101 -6.04 -4.16 16.52
C THR A 101 -6.11 -4.94 15.22
N CYS A 102 -5.58 -4.39 14.14
CA CYS A 102 -5.80 -4.88 12.78
C CYS A 102 -7.29 -5.18 12.52
N GLY A 103 -8.20 -4.42 13.15
CA GLY A 103 -9.65 -4.59 13.05
C GLY A 103 -10.22 -5.85 13.71
N PHE A 104 -9.43 -6.63 14.44
CA PHE A 104 -9.91 -7.79 15.18
C PHE A 104 -10.52 -7.37 16.52
N PRO A 105 -11.80 -7.71 16.82
CA PRO A 105 -12.38 -7.46 18.14
C PRO A 105 -11.59 -8.08 19.30
N ALA A 106 -10.98 -9.23 19.07
CA ALA A 106 -10.12 -9.90 20.06
C ALA A 106 -8.84 -9.11 20.41
N LEU A 107 -8.44 -8.15 19.58
CA LEU A 107 -7.29 -7.28 19.80
C LEU A 107 -7.70 -5.83 20.12
N ALA A 108 -8.96 -5.56 20.42
CA ALA A 108 -9.44 -4.20 20.69
C ALA A 108 -8.64 -3.49 21.80
N ASP A 109 -8.20 -4.24 22.81
CA ASP A 109 -7.41 -3.76 23.95
C ASP A 109 -5.91 -4.09 23.84
N HIS A 110 -5.46 -4.60 22.68
CA HIS A 110 -4.05 -4.93 22.48
C HIS A 110 -3.22 -3.65 22.29
N VAL A 111 -2.40 -3.32 23.28
CA VAL A 111 -1.45 -2.20 23.27
C VAL A 111 -0.04 -2.75 23.36
N PRO A 112 0.74 -2.77 22.27
CA PRO A 112 2.09 -3.32 22.26
C PRO A 112 3.06 -2.49 23.09
N LEU A 113 4.06 -3.17 23.69
CA LEU A 113 5.14 -2.54 24.46
C LEU A 113 6.34 -2.16 23.57
N ARG A 114 6.34 -2.56 22.32
CA ARG A 114 7.43 -2.33 21.36
C ARG A 114 6.88 -1.90 20.02
N ASP A 115 7.64 -1.04 19.35
CA ASP A 115 7.36 -0.70 17.96
C ASP A 115 7.65 -1.90 17.03
N ALA A 116 6.90 -2.01 15.96
CA ALA A 116 7.32 -2.78 14.80
C ALA A 116 8.66 -2.26 14.26
N ASP A 117 9.48 -3.10 13.63
CA ASP A 117 10.81 -2.69 13.14
C ASP A 117 10.74 -1.49 12.19
N ALA A 118 9.78 -1.48 11.27
CA ALA A 118 9.57 -0.37 10.36
C ALA A 118 9.17 0.93 11.10
N VAL A 119 8.31 0.82 12.11
CA VAL A 119 7.88 1.95 12.95
C VAL A 119 9.05 2.49 13.78
N SER A 120 9.85 1.61 14.37
CA SER A 120 11.05 1.99 15.12
C SER A 120 12.03 2.81 14.27
N ARG A 121 12.20 2.48 12.98
CA ARG A 121 13.05 3.24 12.05
C ARG A 121 12.48 4.63 11.75
N LEU A 122 11.17 4.73 11.52
CA LEU A 122 10.51 6.03 11.31
C LEU A 122 10.65 6.93 12.54
N ARG A 123 10.44 6.37 13.74
CA ARG A 123 10.61 7.09 15.00
C ARG A 123 12.07 7.50 15.22
N ALA A 124 13.02 6.62 14.96
CA ALA A 124 14.45 6.94 15.04
C ALA A 124 14.88 8.03 14.04
N ALA A 125 14.22 8.12 12.89
CA ALA A 125 14.41 9.21 11.92
C ALA A 125 13.75 10.54 12.36
N GLY A 126 13.05 10.58 13.50
CA GLY A 126 12.47 11.79 14.08
C GLY A 126 11.00 12.04 13.70
N ALA A 127 10.30 11.06 13.12
CA ALA A 127 8.88 11.20 12.83
C ALA A 127 8.04 11.38 14.11
N VAL A 128 7.06 12.27 14.06
CA VAL A 128 6.07 12.51 15.12
C VAL A 128 4.84 11.68 14.82
N ILE A 129 4.79 10.45 15.36
CA ILE A 129 3.68 9.52 15.15
C ILE A 129 2.55 9.91 16.10
N TYR A 130 1.40 10.35 15.54
CA TYR A 130 0.28 10.86 16.33
C TYR A 130 -1.00 10.01 16.25
N GLY A 131 -1.04 9.00 15.35
CA GLY A 131 -2.26 8.21 15.19
C GLY A 131 -2.09 6.91 14.42
N LYS A 132 -3.15 6.10 14.47
CA LYS A 132 -3.30 4.84 13.75
C LYS A 132 -4.43 4.97 12.73
N THR A 133 -4.25 4.38 11.55
CA THR A 133 -5.21 4.45 10.44
C THR A 133 -5.90 3.12 10.18
N ASN A 134 -7.17 3.21 9.82
CA ASN A 134 -8.10 2.08 9.74
C ASN A 134 -7.74 1.05 8.66
N VAL A 135 -8.14 -0.18 8.91
CA VAL A 135 -7.93 -1.34 8.03
C VAL A 135 -9.17 -2.24 8.05
N PRO A 136 -9.38 -3.12 7.06
CA PRO A 136 -10.33 -4.23 7.21
C PRO A 136 -9.81 -5.25 8.23
N THR A 137 -10.71 -6.02 8.83
CA THR A 137 -10.35 -7.07 9.79
C THR A 137 -9.28 -8.00 9.20
N GLY A 138 -8.15 -8.13 9.90
CA GLY A 138 -7.03 -8.97 9.50
C GLY A 138 -6.31 -8.53 8.23
N ALA A 139 -6.57 -7.33 7.73
CA ALA A 139 -6.05 -6.82 6.46
C ALA A 139 -6.49 -7.64 5.22
N PHE A 140 -7.67 -8.28 5.26
CA PHE A 140 -8.14 -9.24 4.26
C PHE A 140 -9.22 -8.71 3.30
N ASP A 141 -9.32 -7.42 3.05
CA ASP A 141 -10.29 -6.87 2.11
C ASP A 141 -9.72 -5.66 1.36
N TRP A 142 -10.32 -5.31 0.20
CA TRP A 142 -10.10 -4.06 -0.51
C TRP A 142 -11.13 -2.98 -0.14
N GLN A 143 -11.78 -3.12 0.99
CA GLN A 143 -12.61 -2.12 1.65
C GLN A 143 -12.18 -2.02 3.11
N SER A 144 -11.86 -0.82 3.58
CA SER A 144 -11.35 -0.62 4.95
C SER A 144 -12.48 -0.36 5.93
N TYR A 145 -13.06 -1.44 6.47
CA TYR A 145 -14.07 -1.42 7.51
C TYR A 145 -13.87 -2.60 8.47
N ASN A 146 -14.26 -2.44 9.71
CA ASN A 146 -14.20 -3.49 10.73
C ASN A 146 -15.13 -3.18 11.90
N PRO A 147 -15.47 -4.19 12.75
CA PRO A 147 -16.38 -4.01 13.87
C PRO A 147 -15.81 -3.18 15.04
N VAL A 148 -14.49 -2.92 15.07
CA VAL A 148 -13.86 -2.12 16.13
C VAL A 148 -14.02 -0.62 15.87
N TYR A 149 -13.76 -0.20 14.60
CA TYR A 149 -13.66 1.21 14.23
C TYR A 149 -14.66 1.68 13.19
N GLY A 150 -15.43 0.76 12.60
CA GLY A 150 -16.37 1.09 11.52
C GLY A 150 -15.69 1.28 10.17
N THR A 151 -16.34 2.02 9.28
CA THR A 151 -16.00 2.16 7.86
C THR A 151 -15.18 3.42 7.61
N THR A 152 -14.12 3.28 6.81
CA THR A 152 -13.40 4.41 6.21
C THR A 152 -13.95 4.70 4.82
N ASN A 153 -14.22 5.96 4.54
CA ASN A 153 -14.77 6.45 3.28
C ASN A 153 -13.67 7.03 2.38
N ASN A 154 -13.90 6.95 1.06
CA ASN A 154 -13.00 7.57 0.10
C ASN A 154 -13.13 9.11 0.14
N PRO A 155 -12.03 9.88 0.25
CA PRO A 155 -12.10 11.35 0.27
C PRO A 155 -12.63 11.98 -1.01
N TRP A 156 -12.59 11.29 -2.15
CA TRP A 156 -13.14 11.77 -3.42
C TRP A 156 -14.67 11.61 -3.48
N ASP A 157 -15.17 10.50 -2.94
CA ASP A 157 -16.60 10.19 -2.85
C ASP A 157 -16.83 9.33 -1.61
N VAL A 158 -17.45 9.90 -0.58
CA VAL A 158 -17.71 9.22 0.69
C VAL A 158 -18.66 8.01 0.58
N GLY A 159 -19.34 7.85 -0.53
CA GLY A 159 -20.16 6.67 -0.85
C GLY A 159 -19.35 5.49 -1.40
N ARG A 160 -18.04 5.67 -1.63
CA ARG A 160 -17.16 4.66 -2.22
C ARG A 160 -16.07 4.21 -1.26
N SER A 161 -15.55 3.00 -1.53
CA SER A 161 -14.41 2.43 -0.81
C SER A 161 -13.13 3.23 -1.08
N PRO A 162 -12.29 3.50 -0.05
CA PRO A 162 -10.94 4.04 -0.25
C PRO A 162 -9.96 2.97 -0.71
N GLY A 163 -10.43 1.74 -0.95
CA GLY A 163 -9.59 0.57 -1.13
C GLY A 163 -9.19 -0.08 0.19
N GLY A 164 -8.33 -1.07 0.09
CA GLY A 164 -7.83 -1.85 1.22
C GLY A 164 -6.65 -2.76 0.80
N SER A 165 -6.00 -3.27 1.79
CA SER A 165 -6.22 -3.13 3.22
C SER A 165 -5.65 -1.82 3.81
N SER A 166 -4.82 -1.05 3.10
CA SER A 166 -4.31 0.26 3.55
C SER A 166 -5.24 1.41 3.13
N GLY A 167 -6.58 1.25 3.26
CA GLY A 167 -7.53 2.28 2.86
C GLY A 167 -7.58 3.46 3.84
N GLY A 168 -7.46 3.21 5.16
CA GLY A 168 -7.27 4.28 6.14
C GLY A 168 -6.00 5.10 5.88
N PRO A 169 -4.81 4.47 5.68
CA PRO A 169 -3.60 5.13 5.24
C PRO A 169 -3.79 6.01 4.00
N SER A 170 -4.34 5.43 2.93
CA SER A 170 -4.54 6.14 1.68
C SER A 170 -5.51 7.32 1.82
N ALA A 171 -6.63 7.11 2.51
CA ALA A 171 -7.59 8.16 2.78
C ALA A 171 -6.99 9.29 3.66
N ALA A 172 -6.16 8.95 4.65
CA ALA A 172 -5.48 9.94 5.50
C ALA A 172 -4.50 10.81 4.69
N VAL A 173 -3.72 10.20 3.80
CA VAL A 173 -2.80 10.94 2.91
C VAL A 173 -3.58 11.80 1.94
N ALA A 174 -4.61 11.25 1.28
CA ALA A 174 -5.41 11.97 0.28
C ALA A 174 -6.21 13.13 0.89
N ALA A 175 -6.74 12.95 2.11
CA ALA A 175 -7.49 13.99 2.82
C ALA A 175 -6.59 15.03 3.51
N GLY A 176 -5.26 14.94 3.45
CA GLY A 176 -4.35 15.89 4.07
C GLY A 176 -4.16 15.69 5.58
N PHE A 177 -4.60 14.56 6.15
CA PHE A 177 -4.39 14.28 7.57
C PHE A 177 -2.93 13.92 7.87
N SER A 178 -2.30 13.17 7.01
CA SER A 178 -0.90 12.78 7.13
C SER A 178 -0.13 13.05 5.83
N PRO A 179 1.09 13.59 5.85
CA PRO A 179 1.90 13.74 4.65
C PRO A 179 2.52 12.43 4.18
N LEU A 180 2.71 11.46 5.09
CA LEU A 180 3.38 10.19 4.87
C LEU A 180 2.71 9.09 5.67
N GLU A 181 2.65 7.88 5.13
CA GLU A 181 2.07 6.70 5.74
C GLU A 181 2.89 5.44 5.48
N LEU A 182 2.70 4.44 6.34
CA LEU A 182 3.26 3.11 6.20
C LEU A 182 2.14 2.11 5.94
N GLY A 183 2.15 1.48 4.76
CA GLY A 183 1.23 0.44 4.35
C GLY A 183 1.84 -0.97 4.31
N SER A 184 1.00 -1.96 4.02
CA SER A 184 1.41 -3.35 3.74
C SER A 184 0.67 -3.90 2.52
N ASP A 185 1.28 -4.82 1.76
CA ASP A 185 0.74 -5.34 0.50
C ASP A 185 1.10 -6.81 0.31
N ILE A 186 0.11 -7.63 0.00
CA ILE A 186 0.26 -9.01 -0.48
C ILE A 186 -0.69 -9.27 -1.68
N GLY A 187 -1.84 -8.60 -1.69
CA GLY A 187 -2.87 -8.68 -2.71
C GLY A 187 -3.27 -7.30 -3.25
N GLY A 188 -2.30 -6.35 -3.34
CA GLY A 188 -2.56 -4.98 -3.78
C GLY A 188 -2.83 -3.99 -2.67
N SER A 189 -2.61 -4.36 -1.41
CA SER A 189 -3.08 -3.57 -0.25
C SER A 189 -2.38 -2.22 -0.01
N ILE A 190 -1.30 -1.88 -0.71
CA ILE A 190 -0.76 -0.52 -0.86
C ILE A 190 -1.28 0.09 -2.16
N ARG A 191 -1.18 -0.66 -3.25
CA ARG A 191 -1.40 -0.18 -4.62
C ARG A 191 -2.86 0.13 -4.91
N VAL A 192 -3.79 -0.76 -4.53
CA VAL A 192 -5.23 -0.57 -4.76
C VAL A 192 -5.76 0.68 -4.06
N PRO A 193 -5.54 0.87 -2.74
CA PRO A 193 -6.00 2.10 -2.09
C PRO A 193 -5.28 3.35 -2.58
N SER A 194 -4.00 3.27 -3.00
CA SER A 194 -3.32 4.40 -3.63
C SER A 194 -3.97 4.80 -4.96
N HIS A 195 -4.32 3.81 -5.78
CA HIS A 195 -5.07 4.00 -7.02
C HIS A 195 -6.46 4.62 -6.76
N PHE A 196 -7.20 4.11 -5.75
CA PHE A 196 -8.55 4.59 -5.45
C PHE A 196 -8.60 5.99 -4.86
N CYS A 197 -7.56 6.40 -4.15
CA CYS A 197 -7.46 7.72 -3.52
C CYS A 197 -6.58 8.71 -4.29
N GLY A 198 -5.96 8.31 -5.41
CA GLY A 198 -5.16 9.19 -6.27
C GLY A 198 -3.84 9.63 -5.64
N ILE A 199 -3.20 8.79 -4.84
CA ILE A 199 -1.90 9.04 -4.22
C ILE A 199 -0.83 8.10 -4.78
N TYR A 200 0.43 8.32 -4.42
CA TYR A 200 1.52 7.39 -4.67
C TYR A 200 1.60 6.34 -3.56
N GLY A 201 1.89 5.09 -3.92
CA GLY A 201 2.16 4.02 -2.97
C GLY A 201 3.16 3.03 -3.54
N HIS A 202 4.16 2.64 -2.77
CA HIS A 202 5.19 1.73 -3.23
C HIS A 202 5.14 0.39 -2.49
N LYS A 203 4.75 -0.65 -3.22
CA LYS A 203 4.96 -2.04 -2.83
C LYS A 203 6.42 -2.39 -3.05
N THR A 204 7.18 -2.61 -1.99
CA THR A 204 8.59 -2.94 -2.11
C THR A 204 8.83 -4.35 -2.66
N SER A 205 10.05 -4.63 -3.08
CA SER A 205 10.56 -5.98 -3.25
C SER A 205 10.43 -6.75 -1.94
N TYR A 206 10.13 -8.06 -2.02
CA TYR A 206 10.04 -8.88 -0.81
C TYR A 206 11.38 -8.96 -0.07
N GLY A 207 11.33 -8.85 1.27
CA GLY A 207 12.48 -9.02 2.14
C GLY A 207 13.34 -7.76 2.36
N VAL A 208 13.04 -6.62 1.71
CA VAL A 208 13.86 -5.39 1.90
C VAL A 208 13.47 -4.61 3.15
N ILE A 209 12.24 -4.79 3.65
CA ILE A 209 11.77 -4.21 4.92
C ILE A 209 11.35 -5.34 5.86
N SER A 210 11.78 -5.29 7.13
CA SER A 210 11.37 -6.24 8.16
C SER A 210 9.88 -6.17 8.45
N GLY A 211 9.22 -7.33 8.52
CA GLY A 211 7.81 -7.46 8.87
C GLY A 211 7.53 -7.71 10.35
N ARG A 212 8.54 -7.70 11.21
CA ARG A 212 8.34 -7.90 12.64
C ARG A 212 7.45 -6.80 13.23
N GLY A 213 6.41 -7.21 13.97
CA GLY A 213 5.42 -6.30 14.56
C GLY A 213 4.31 -5.88 13.60
N HIS A 214 4.15 -6.57 12.46
CA HIS A 214 2.96 -6.45 11.61
C HIS A 214 1.94 -7.54 11.98
N ILE A 215 0.66 -7.21 11.93
CA ILE A 215 -0.49 -8.09 12.16
C ILE A 215 -1.31 -8.21 10.86
N PRO A 216 -1.61 -9.45 10.30
CA PRO A 216 -1.05 -10.75 10.69
C PRO A 216 0.47 -10.90 10.43
N PRO A 217 1.16 -11.83 11.08
CA PRO A 217 0.65 -12.84 12.02
C PRO A 217 0.17 -12.22 13.33
N MET A 218 -0.51 -13.03 14.18
CA MET A 218 -1.02 -12.54 15.46
C MET A 218 0.14 -12.11 16.38
N PRO A 219 -0.08 -11.19 17.33
CA PRO A 219 0.94 -10.79 18.27
C PRO A 219 1.67 -11.99 18.89
N ASP A 220 2.97 -11.85 19.13
CA ASP A 220 3.89 -12.91 19.61
C ASP A 220 4.20 -14.06 18.62
N GLN A 221 3.63 -14.06 17.42
CA GLN A 221 4.03 -14.97 16.36
C GLN A 221 5.19 -14.37 15.54
N LEU A 222 6.22 -15.19 15.29
CA LEU A 222 7.46 -14.74 14.64
C LEU A 222 7.61 -15.20 13.20
N MET A 223 6.59 -15.88 12.64
CA MET A 223 6.62 -16.38 11.28
C MET A 223 6.64 -15.23 10.27
N LYS A 224 7.55 -15.30 9.30
CA LYS A 224 7.57 -14.35 8.18
C LYS A 224 6.43 -14.66 7.21
N VAL A 225 5.68 -13.63 6.83
CA VAL A 225 4.60 -13.76 5.85
C VAL A 225 5.21 -13.74 4.45
N GLU A 226 5.18 -14.87 3.77
CA GLU A 226 5.66 -15.00 2.39
C GLU A 226 4.87 -14.06 1.47
N MET A 227 5.52 -13.44 0.48
CA MET A 227 4.96 -12.42 -0.43
C MET A 227 4.45 -11.13 0.28
N GLY A 228 4.33 -11.12 1.60
CA GLY A 228 3.89 -9.95 2.36
C GLY A 228 4.99 -8.89 2.41
N VAL A 229 4.70 -7.68 1.99
CA VAL A 229 5.65 -6.57 1.96
C VAL A 229 5.08 -5.32 2.61
N PHE A 230 5.96 -4.41 2.97
CA PHE A 230 5.67 -3.17 3.65
C PHE A 230 6.24 -2.02 2.82
N GLY A 231 5.58 -0.87 2.84
CA GLY A 231 6.08 0.22 2.02
C GLY A 231 5.36 1.55 2.27
N PRO A 232 5.96 2.64 1.77
CA PRO A 232 5.46 4.00 1.97
C PRO A 232 4.28 4.33 1.06
N MET A 233 3.43 5.23 1.55
CA MET A 233 2.34 5.87 0.82
C MET A 233 2.42 7.38 1.06
N ALA A 234 2.35 8.17 -0.01
CA ALA A 234 2.59 9.61 0.05
C ALA A 234 1.90 10.37 -1.10
N ARG A 235 1.93 11.71 -1.04
CA ARG A 235 1.42 12.57 -2.12
C ARG A 235 2.45 12.83 -3.23
N SER A 236 3.71 12.46 -3.04
CA SER A 236 4.80 12.65 -4.00
C SER A 236 5.64 11.38 -4.14
N ALA A 237 6.10 11.08 -5.34
CA ALA A 237 7.04 9.99 -5.57
C ALA A 237 8.40 10.23 -4.90
N THR A 238 8.79 11.50 -4.70
CA THR A 238 10.01 11.86 -3.95
C THR A 238 9.88 11.46 -2.46
N ASP A 239 8.70 11.59 -1.88
CA ASP A 239 8.46 11.19 -0.50
C ASP A 239 8.51 9.66 -0.34
N LEU A 240 8.16 8.89 -1.39
CA LEU A 240 8.32 7.42 -1.38
C LEU A 240 9.78 7.02 -1.29
N GLU A 241 10.66 7.68 -2.03
CA GLU A 241 12.11 7.40 -1.98
C GLU A 241 12.70 7.74 -0.61
N LEU A 242 12.38 8.93 -0.09
CA LEU A 242 12.79 9.35 1.26
C LEU A 242 12.39 8.32 2.32
N ALA A 243 11.14 7.87 2.29
CA ALA A 243 10.65 6.91 3.26
C ALA A 243 11.26 5.51 3.04
N LEU A 244 11.47 5.09 1.80
CA LEU A 244 12.14 3.82 1.48
C LEU A 244 13.53 3.76 2.09
N ASP A 245 14.32 4.81 1.97
CA ASP A 245 15.68 4.90 2.53
C ASP A 245 15.72 4.70 4.05
N ILE A 246 14.67 5.15 4.74
CA ILE A 246 14.54 5.00 6.19
C ILE A 246 14.03 3.60 6.56
N LEU A 247 13.08 3.07 5.81
CA LEU A 247 12.38 1.82 6.12
C LEU A 247 13.21 0.58 5.80
N VAL A 248 14.09 0.63 4.79
CA VAL A 248 14.90 -0.51 4.34
C VAL A 248 15.78 -1.05 5.45
N GLY A 249 15.74 -2.37 5.62
CA GLY A 249 16.56 -3.08 6.58
C GLY A 249 15.91 -4.35 7.12
N THR A 250 16.76 -5.22 7.64
CA THR A 250 16.39 -6.53 8.21
C THR A 250 15.90 -6.41 9.66
N ASP A 251 15.41 -7.50 10.21
CA ASP A 251 15.11 -7.61 11.64
C ASP A 251 16.36 -7.51 12.53
N ASP A 252 16.17 -7.43 13.84
CA ASP A 252 17.21 -7.25 14.83
C ASP A 252 18.21 -8.44 14.91
N VAL A 253 17.79 -9.64 14.55
CA VAL A 253 18.66 -10.82 14.49
C VAL A 253 19.53 -10.79 13.24
N GLN A 254 18.93 -10.57 12.09
CA GLN A 254 19.62 -10.58 10.79
C GLN A 254 20.60 -9.41 10.63
N ARG A 255 20.31 -8.23 11.19
CA ARG A 255 21.18 -7.04 11.11
C ARG A 255 22.58 -7.25 11.70
N THR A 256 22.78 -8.33 12.47
CA THR A 256 24.10 -8.70 12.97
C THR A 256 25.11 -8.94 11.84
N ALA A 257 24.64 -9.46 10.70
CA ALA A 257 25.51 -9.80 9.58
C ALA A 257 25.01 -9.27 8.22
N TRP A 258 23.73 -8.87 8.13
CA TRP A 258 23.11 -8.44 6.88
C TRP A 258 22.76 -6.95 6.89
N SER A 259 23.11 -6.29 5.79
CA SER A 259 22.63 -4.95 5.47
C SER A 259 21.93 -4.98 4.11
N VAL A 260 20.82 -4.25 3.97
CA VAL A 260 20.12 -4.12 2.69
C VAL A 260 20.52 -2.81 2.05
N ARG A 261 20.96 -2.88 0.79
CA ARG A 261 21.24 -1.71 -0.04
C ARG A 261 20.46 -1.81 -1.35
N ILE A 262 19.49 -0.91 -1.53
CA ILE A 262 18.75 -0.80 -2.78
C ILE A 262 19.63 -0.06 -3.81
N PRO A 263 19.85 -0.63 -5.03
CA PRO A 263 20.61 0.05 -6.05
C PRO A 263 19.90 1.30 -6.55
N GLU A 264 20.69 2.23 -7.12
CA GLU A 264 20.16 3.39 -7.81
C GLU A 264 19.30 2.99 -9.03
N SER A 265 18.45 3.91 -9.47
CA SER A 265 17.61 3.70 -10.64
C SER A 265 18.47 3.36 -11.87
N ARG A 266 17.96 2.48 -12.73
CA ARG A 266 18.60 2.15 -14.00
C ARG A 266 18.76 3.35 -14.93
N LYS A 267 17.87 4.34 -14.82
CA LYS A 267 17.75 5.46 -15.76
C LYS A 267 17.47 6.78 -15.03
N GLU A 268 17.96 7.86 -15.60
CA GLU A 268 17.86 9.20 -15.05
C GLU A 268 16.90 10.13 -15.83
N LYS A 269 16.54 9.77 -17.08
CA LYS A 269 15.66 10.55 -17.95
C LYS A 269 14.54 9.68 -18.48
N LEU A 270 13.35 10.25 -18.68
CA LEU A 270 12.19 9.55 -19.23
C LEU A 270 12.48 8.89 -20.57
N SER A 271 13.20 9.59 -21.47
CA SER A 271 13.55 9.08 -22.80
C SER A 271 14.45 7.85 -22.80
N ASP A 272 15.10 7.54 -21.69
CA ASP A 272 16.03 6.43 -21.58
C ASP A 272 15.33 5.13 -21.15
N PHE A 273 14.08 5.24 -20.63
CA PHE A 273 13.31 4.08 -20.20
C PHE A 273 12.67 3.33 -21.36
N ARG A 274 12.77 2.01 -21.33
CA ARG A 274 12.05 1.07 -22.19
C ARG A 274 10.91 0.49 -21.36
N VAL A 275 9.69 0.85 -21.69
CA VAL A 275 8.50 0.53 -20.90
C VAL A 275 7.63 -0.46 -21.66
N ALA A 276 7.35 -1.61 -21.06
CA ALA A 276 6.33 -2.53 -21.51
C ALA A 276 4.96 -2.08 -20.96
N VAL A 277 3.91 -2.28 -21.75
CA VAL A 277 2.51 -2.05 -21.31
C VAL A 277 1.71 -3.33 -21.50
N TRP A 278 1.04 -3.75 -20.44
CA TRP A 278 0.18 -4.91 -20.42
C TRP A 278 -1.23 -4.53 -19.99
N THR A 279 -2.12 -4.38 -20.96
CA THR A 279 -3.55 -4.02 -20.77
C THR A 279 -4.48 -5.02 -21.44
N ASP A 280 -4.00 -6.26 -21.62
CA ASP A 280 -4.71 -7.32 -22.30
C ASP A 280 -5.94 -7.75 -21.48
N LYS A 281 -7.14 -7.46 -22.01
CA LYS A 281 -8.42 -7.81 -21.38
C LYS A 281 -8.71 -9.32 -21.38
N ASP A 282 -7.98 -10.10 -22.19
CA ASP A 282 -8.10 -11.57 -22.19
C ASP A 282 -7.44 -12.18 -20.94
N VAL A 283 -6.61 -11.42 -20.23
CA VAL A 283 -6.02 -11.83 -18.96
C VAL A 283 -7.05 -11.79 -17.84
N TYR A 284 -7.71 -10.64 -17.69
CA TYR A 284 -8.79 -10.48 -16.73
C TYR A 284 -9.73 -9.32 -17.16
N PRO A 285 -11.08 -9.50 -17.05
CA PRO A 285 -12.03 -8.44 -17.35
C PRO A 285 -11.70 -7.15 -16.59
N THR A 286 -11.53 -6.05 -17.32
CA THR A 286 -11.17 -4.74 -16.76
C THR A 286 -12.11 -3.68 -17.35
N ASP A 287 -12.51 -2.70 -16.54
CA ASP A 287 -13.39 -1.60 -16.99
C ASP A 287 -12.79 -0.92 -18.23
N GLU A 288 -13.57 -0.88 -19.31
CA GLU A 288 -13.11 -0.34 -20.60
C GLU A 288 -12.75 1.14 -20.52
N ARG A 289 -13.45 1.92 -19.68
CA ARG A 289 -13.15 3.35 -19.44
C ARG A 289 -11.81 3.49 -18.72
N TYR A 290 -11.50 2.56 -17.80
CA TYR A 290 -10.23 2.54 -17.11
C TYR A 290 -9.08 2.14 -18.04
N LEU A 291 -9.27 1.15 -18.90
CA LEU A 291 -8.30 0.81 -19.96
C LEU A 291 -8.08 1.97 -20.93
N ALA A 292 -9.12 2.71 -21.29
CA ALA A 292 -9.01 3.93 -22.12
C ALA A 292 -8.15 4.99 -21.40
N ALA A 293 -8.40 5.24 -20.11
CA ALA A 293 -7.62 6.19 -19.31
C ALA A 293 -6.13 5.79 -19.24
N ILE A 294 -5.83 4.49 -19.12
CA ILE A 294 -4.44 3.97 -19.16
C ILE A 294 -3.82 4.21 -20.56
N ASN A 295 -4.55 3.95 -21.64
CA ASN A 295 -4.04 4.17 -22.99
C ASN A 295 -3.78 5.65 -23.29
N ASP A 296 -4.60 6.56 -22.76
CA ASP A 296 -4.36 8.01 -22.83
C ASP A 296 -3.10 8.40 -22.07
N TYR A 297 -2.91 7.86 -20.86
CA TYR A 297 -1.68 8.07 -20.08
C TYR A 297 -0.43 7.52 -20.79
N VAL A 298 -0.51 6.35 -21.39
CA VAL A 298 0.55 5.78 -22.22
C VAL A 298 0.88 6.66 -23.43
N SER A 299 -0.14 7.28 -24.03
CA SER A 299 0.03 8.23 -25.13
C SER A 299 0.76 9.50 -24.69
N ASP A 300 0.52 9.98 -23.47
CA ASP A 300 1.28 11.08 -22.86
C ASP A 300 2.75 10.69 -22.67
N LEU A 301 3.04 9.48 -22.16
CA LEU A 301 4.41 9.00 -22.00
C LEU A 301 5.18 8.94 -23.34
N ARG A 302 4.52 8.50 -24.41
CA ARG A 302 5.11 8.53 -25.76
C ARG A 302 5.42 9.95 -26.22
N ARG A 303 4.55 10.91 -25.95
CA ARG A 303 4.80 12.34 -26.25
C ARG A 303 6.00 12.91 -25.49
N LEU A 304 6.25 12.40 -24.27
CA LEU A 304 7.44 12.74 -23.48
C LEU A 304 8.71 12.00 -23.94
N GLY A 305 8.63 11.21 -25.00
CA GLY A 305 9.78 10.50 -25.57
C GLY A 305 10.10 9.16 -24.92
N VAL A 306 9.22 8.62 -24.08
CA VAL A 306 9.39 7.27 -23.49
C VAL A 306 9.18 6.22 -24.57
N ALA A 307 10.11 5.26 -24.69
CA ALA A 307 9.95 4.11 -25.57
C ALA A 307 8.96 3.12 -24.95
N VAL A 308 7.73 3.07 -25.49
CA VAL A 308 6.63 2.26 -24.95
C VAL A 308 6.18 1.23 -25.97
N GLU A 309 6.20 -0.04 -25.59
CA GLU A 309 5.74 -1.19 -26.37
C GLU A 309 4.65 -1.97 -25.64
N THR A 310 3.70 -2.54 -26.39
CA THR A 310 2.76 -3.52 -25.82
C THR A 310 3.50 -4.86 -25.72
N ALA A 311 3.81 -5.27 -24.50
CA ALA A 311 4.52 -6.50 -24.22
C ALA A 311 4.20 -7.03 -22.82
N ARG A 312 4.39 -8.32 -22.64
CA ARG A 312 4.29 -9.02 -21.34
C ARG A 312 5.31 -10.17 -21.29
N PRO A 313 5.68 -10.67 -20.11
CA PRO A 313 6.51 -11.87 -20.02
C PRO A 313 5.82 -13.08 -20.67
N ASP A 314 6.60 -13.96 -21.24
CA ASP A 314 6.12 -15.21 -21.84
C ASP A 314 5.79 -16.24 -20.75
N ILE A 315 4.61 -16.08 -20.16
CA ILE A 315 4.09 -16.93 -19.08
C ILE A 315 2.67 -17.41 -19.40
N ASN A 316 2.37 -18.62 -18.98
CA ASN A 316 0.97 -19.04 -18.86
C ASN A 316 0.33 -18.35 -17.65
N TRP A 317 -0.46 -17.29 -17.89
CA TRP A 317 -0.98 -16.46 -16.82
C TRP A 317 -1.90 -17.22 -15.85
N SER A 318 -2.75 -18.13 -16.36
CA SER A 318 -3.63 -18.93 -15.51
C SER A 318 -2.83 -19.81 -14.52
N ALA A 319 -1.76 -20.44 -14.98
CA ALA A 319 -0.89 -21.25 -14.10
C ALA A 319 -0.09 -20.36 -13.13
N CYS A 320 0.31 -19.16 -13.56
CA CYS A 320 0.98 -18.17 -12.73
C CYS A 320 0.05 -17.68 -11.59
N PHE A 321 -1.19 -17.37 -11.92
CA PHE A 321 -2.19 -16.95 -10.95
C PHE A 321 -2.56 -18.08 -9.96
N GLU A 322 -2.65 -19.32 -10.43
CA GLU A 322 -2.86 -20.49 -9.55
C GLU A 322 -1.68 -20.67 -8.58
N THR A 323 -0.45 -20.50 -9.05
CA THR A 323 0.76 -20.51 -8.18
C THR A 323 0.68 -19.43 -7.09
N TYR A 324 0.28 -18.22 -7.46
CA TYR A 324 0.06 -17.14 -6.49
C TYR A 324 -1.03 -17.49 -5.48
N LEU A 325 -2.20 -17.97 -5.95
CA LEU A 325 -3.32 -18.32 -5.06
C LEU A 325 -2.95 -19.45 -4.09
N MET A 326 -2.27 -20.50 -4.56
CA MET A 326 -1.84 -21.59 -3.67
C MET A 326 -0.86 -21.11 -2.60
N THR A 327 0.08 -20.23 -2.96
CA THR A 327 1.00 -19.61 -1.98
C THR A 327 0.23 -18.73 -0.97
N LEU A 328 -0.69 -17.88 -1.45
CA LEU A 328 -1.51 -17.02 -0.59
C LEU A 328 -2.37 -17.84 0.37
N TYR A 329 -3.03 -18.89 -0.14
CA TYR A 329 -3.93 -19.68 0.68
C TYR A 329 -3.21 -20.56 1.71
N GLN A 330 -1.96 -20.91 1.51
CA GLN A 330 -1.14 -21.52 2.57
C GLN A 330 -0.96 -20.57 3.78
N LEU A 331 -0.81 -19.27 3.52
CA LEU A 331 -0.74 -18.27 4.59
C LEU A 331 -2.09 -18.10 5.30
N VAL A 332 -3.18 -18.06 4.52
CA VAL A 332 -4.55 -17.99 5.05
C VAL A 332 -4.90 -19.24 5.84
N ALA A 333 -4.43 -20.42 5.41
CA ALA A 333 -4.64 -21.70 6.09
C ALA A 333 -4.16 -21.68 7.55
N ALA A 334 -3.06 -20.95 7.84
CA ALA A 334 -2.55 -20.80 9.20
C ALA A 334 -3.51 -20.05 10.14
N ALA A 335 -4.45 -19.27 9.61
CA ALA A 335 -5.47 -18.55 10.37
C ALA A 335 -6.81 -19.32 10.48
N VAL A 336 -6.96 -20.49 9.85
CA VAL A 336 -8.17 -21.30 9.91
C VAL A 336 -8.32 -21.90 11.31
N PRO A 337 -9.44 -21.65 12.01
CA PRO A 337 -9.68 -22.26 13.32
C PRO A 337 -9.69 -23.79 13.25
N PRO A 338 -9.11 -24.49 14.24
CA PRO A 338 -9.15 -25.97 14.27
C PRO A 338 -10.55 -26.57 14.15
N SER A 339 -11.59 -25.88 14.67
CA SER A 339 -12.98 -26.31 14.56
C SER A 339 -13.53 -26.33 13.14
N MET A 340 -12.94 -25.59 12.21
CA MET A 340 -13.33 -25.52 10.80
C MET A 340 -12.49 -26.43 9.91
N MET A 341 -11.38 -26.94 10.40
CA MET A 341 -10.41 -27.71 9.60
C MET A 341 -11.07 -28.91 8.90
N GLN A 342 -11.90 -29.68 9.63
CA GLN A 342 -12.56 -30.86 9.05
C GLN A 342 -13.49 -30.49 7.89
N GLN A 343 -14.20 -29.36 7.99
CA GLN A 343 -15.05 -28.88 6.90
C GLN A 343 -14.25 -28.62 5.61
N TYR A 344 -13.08 -28.00 5.71
CA TYR A 344 -12.23 -27.77 4.54
C TYR A 344 -11.65 -29.07 3.97
N LEU A 345 -11.26 -30.02 4.81
CA LEU A 345 -10.82 -31.34 4.35
C LEU A 345 -11.94 -32.04 3.56
N ASP A 346 -13.19 -31.99 4.03
CA ASP A 346 -14.35 -32.55 3.35
C ASP A 346 -14.65 -31.85 2.02
N ILE A 347 -14.51 -30.52 1.95
CA ILE A 347 -14.65 -29.77 0.71
C ILE A 347 -13.60 -30.22 -0.30
N ALA A 348 -12.32 -30.28 0.09
CA ALA A 348 -11.23 -30.72 -0.77
C ALA A 348 -11.43 -32.15 -1.31
N ALA A 349 -11.89 -33.08 -0.45
CA ALA A 349 -12.11 -34.49 -0.81
C ALA A 349 -13.26 -34.68 -1.80
N LYS A 350 -14.25 -33.80 -1.81
CA LYS A 350 -15.45 -33.90 -2.67
C LYS A 350 -15.34 -33.09 -3.96
N ALA A 351 -14.35 -32.17 -4.05
CA ALA A 351 -14.21 -31.27 -5.17
C ALA A 351 -13.69 -31.98 -6.44
N SER A 352 -14.30 -31.70 -7.59
CA SER A 352 -13.78 -32.13 -8.89
C SER A 352 -12.53 -31.31 -9.27
N ALA A 353 -11.67 -31.85 -10.15
CA ALA A 353 -10.46 -31.17 -10.60
C ALA A 353 -10.76 -29.80 -11.26
N GLU A 354 -11.92 -29.66 -11.86
CA GLU A 354 -12.40 -28.48 -12.59
C GLU A 354 -12.96 -27.40 -11.65
N ASP A 355 -13.21 -27.73 -10.37
CA ASP A 355 -13.74 -26.76 -9.41
C ASP A 355 -12.67 -25.71 -9.03
N LYS A 356 -12.82 -24.50 -9.58
CA LYS A 356 -11.91 -23.35 -9.39
C LYS A 356 -12.44 -22.33 -8.39
N ARG A 357 -13.54 -22.61 -7.67
CA ARG A 357 -14.05 -21.71 -6.63
C ARG A 357 -12.98 -21.44 -5.56
N HIS A 358 -12.90 -20.21 -5.07
CA HIS A 358 -11.90 -19.81 -4.09
C HIS A 358 -11.94 -20.63 -2.79
N THR A 359 -13.14 -20.98 -2.31
CA THR A 359 -13.32 -21.87 -1.15
C THR A 359 -12.70 -23.24 -1.39
N THR A 360 -12.88 -23.81 -2.60
CA THR A 360 -12.27 -25.09 -2.98
C THR A 360 -10.77 -25.00 -3.09
N GLN A 361 -10.25 -23.91 -3.64
CA GLN A 361 -8.80 -23.69 -3.75
C GLN A 361 -8.15 -23.50 -2.37
N LEU A 362 -8.80 -22.76 -1.46
CA LEU A 362 -8.37 -22.68 -0.06
C LEU A 362 -8.38 -24.06 0.63
N ALA A 363 -9.46 -24.83 0.43
CA ALA A 363 -9.55 -26.17 0.98
C ALA A 363 -8.44 -27.10 0.48
N ARG A 364 -8.08 -27.00 -0.80
CA ARG A 364 -6.92 -27.70 -1.38
C ARG A 364 -5.61 -27.25 -0.78
N ALA A 365 -5.42 -25.94 -0.65
CA ALA A 365 -4.21 -25.36 -0.07
C ALA A 365 -4.03 -25.83 1.39
N ILE A 366 -5.07 -25.83 2.19
CA ILE A 366 -5.06 -26.37 3.57
C ILE A 366 -4.60 -27.84 3.61
N ASN A 367 -4.95 -28.62 2.59
CA ASN A 367 -4.68 -30.05 2.52
C ASN A 367 -3.39 -30.42 1.78
N LEU A 368 -2.61 -29.44 1.32
CA LEU A 368 -1.34 -29.69 0.64
C LEU A 368 -0.33 -30.38 1.58
N ARG A 369 0.26 -31.45 1.09
CA ARG A 369 1.41 -32.07 1.75
C ARG A 369 2.66 -31.21 1.49
N HIS A 370 3.61 -31.28 2.38
CA HIS A 370 4.83 -30.45 2.29
C HIS A 370 5.54 -30.58 0.93
N TYR A 371 5.65 -31.80 0.37
CA TYR A 371 6.30 -31.99 -0.94
C TYR A 371 5.52 -31.34 -2.09
N GLU A 372 4.19 -31.27 -2.00
CA GLU A 372 3.35 -30.59 -2.99
C GLU A 372 3.54 -29.08 -2.92
N TYR A 373 3.64 -28.53 -1.72
CA TYR A 373 3.96 -27.14 -1.53
C TYR A 373 5.38 -26.79 -2.04
N GLN A 374 6.38 -27.67 -1.86
CA GLN A 374 7.71 -27.50 -2.44
C GLN A 374 7.67 -27.42 -3.98
N ALA A 375 6.78 -28.15 -4.63
CA ALA A 375 6.61 -28.03 -6.09
C ALA A 375 6.04 -26.66 -6.50
N ILE A 376 5.16 -26.06 -5.69
CA ILE A 376 4.65 -24.69 -5.89
C ILE A 376 5.79 -23.67 -5.71
N CYS A 377 6.61 -23.81 -4.68
CA CYS A 377 7.78 -22.97 -4.45
C CYS A 377 8.75 -23.04 -5.64
N GLU A 378 9.06 -24.24 -6.16
CA GLU A 378 9.91 -24.41 -7.34
C GLU A 378 9.31 -23.75 -8.59
N GLN A 379 7.99 -23.81 -8.77
CA GLN A 379 7.31 -23.13 -9.86
C GLN A 379 7.43 -21.61 -9.74
N ARG A 380 7.32 -21.09 -8.53
CA ARG A 380 7.49 -19.68 -8.21
C ARG A 380 8.92 -19.22 -8.50
N GLU A 381 9.95 -20.00 -8.14
CA GLU A 381 11.36 -19.73 -8.49
C GLU A 381 11.60 -19.66 -10.01
N ARG A 382 10.89 -20.44 -10.79
CA ARG A 382 10.93 -20.36 -12.26
C ARG A 382 10.35 -19.04 -12.77
N LEU A 383 9.27 -18.55 -12.16
CA LEU A 383 8.68 -17.25 -12.51
C LEU A 383 9.67 -16.11 -12.26
N PHE A 384 10.42 -16.12 -11.14
CA PHE A 384 11.49 -15.14 -10.90
C PHE A 384 12.49 -15.04 -12.07
N ARG A 385 12.88 -16.18 -12.64
CA ARG A 385 13.82 -16.21 -13.76
C ARG A 385 13.20 -15.64 -15.04
N ILE A 386 11.94 -15.96 -15.33
CA ILE A 386 11.23 -15.42 -16.49
C ILE A 386 11.10 -13.89 -16.37
N TRP A 387 10.71 -13.39 -15.19
CA TRP A 387 10.64 -11.95 -14.94
C TRP A 387 12.00 -11.26 -15.03
N ARG A 388 13.05 -11.85 -14.48
CA ARG A 388 14.42 -11.35 -14.63
C ARG A 388 14.82 -11.24 -16.10
N ASP A 389 14.49 -12.25 -16.92
CA ASP A 389 14.84 -12.25 -18.34
C ASP A 389 13.99 -11.24 -19.13
N PHE A 390 12.73 -11.06 -18.79
CA PHE A 390 11.87 -10.00 -19.31
C PHE A 390 12.48 -8.60 -19.07
N PHE A 391 12.93 -8.33 -17.85
CA PHE A 391 13.55 -7.06 -17.48
C PHE A 391 14.98 -6.84 -18.02
N ARG A 392 15.50 -7.73 -18.85
CA ARG A 392 16.67 -7.44 -19.70
C ARG A 392 16.27 -6.62 -20.93
N SER A 393 15.08 -6.81 -21.44
CA SER A 393 14.56 -6.08 -22.59
C SER A 393 13.85 -4.79 -22.21
N TYR A 394 13.21 -4.75 -21.03
CA TYR A 394 12.47 -3.61 -20.52
C TYR A 394 13.01 -3.16 -19.16
N ASP A 395 12.83 -1.88 -18.87
CA ASP A 395 13.21 -1.33 -17.56
C ASP A 395 12.01 -1.34 -16.60
N LEU A 396 10.78 -1.27 -17.14
CA LEU A 396 9.53 -1.22 -16.40
C LEU A 396 8.38 -1.93 -17.15
N LEU A 397 7.37 -2.36 -16.39
CA LEU A 397 6.08 -2.78 -16.91
C LEU A 397 4.96 -1.91 -16.31
N ILE A 398 4.09 -1.36 -17.14
CA ILE A 398 2.87 -0.67 -16.73
C ILE A 398 1.66 -1.57 -16.99
N CYS A 399 0.79 -1.72 -16.01
CA CYS A 399 -0.48 -2.43 -16.14
C CYS A 399 -1.54 -1.87 -15.18
N PRO A 400 -2.83 -2.30 -15.28
CA PRO A 400 -3.85 -1.93 -14.32
C PRO A 400 -3.46 -2.30 -12.89
N VAL A 401 -3.87 -1.51 -11.92
CA VAL A 401 -3.71 -1.83 -10.47
C VAL A 401 -4.78 -2.81 -10.03
N PHE A 402 -6.00 -2.62 -10.52
CA PHE A 402 -7.21 -3.32 -10.15
C PHE A 402 -8.15 -3.34 -11.37
N PRO A 403 -9.22 -4.15 -11.44
CA PRO A 403 -10.09 -4.17 -12.62
C PRO A 403 -10.92 -2.91 -12.83
N THR A 404 -11.11 -2.08 -11.81
CA THR A 404 -11.93 -0.86 -11.85
C THR A 404 -11.36 0.21 -10.92
N VAL A 405 -11.84 1.44 -11.04
CA VAL A 405 -11.63 2.51 -10.06
C VAL A 405 -12.46 2.28 -8.79
N ALA A 406 -12.36 3.18 -7.80
CA ALA A 406 -13.11 3.07 -6.55
C ALA A 406 -14.60 2.80 -6.79
N TYR A 407 -15.13 1.76 -6.16
CA TYR A 407 -16.51 1.29 -6.26
C TYR A 407 -17.31 1.61 -4.99
N PRO A 408 -18.66 1.65 -5.05
CA PRO A 408 -19.51 1.87 -3.88
C PRO A 408 -19.23 0.86 -2.77
N HIS A 409 -19.41 1.29 -1.50
CA HIS A 409 -19.31 0.37 -0.38
C HIS A 409 -20.24 -0.84 -0.54
N ASP A 410 -19.72 -2.02 -0.29
CA ASP A 410 -20.48 -3.27 -0.24
C ASP A 410 -20.04 -4.09 0.97
N HIS A 411 -20.86 -4.06 2.01
CA HIS A 411 -20.66 -4.81 3.25
C HIS A 411 -21.61 -6.00 3.35
N SER A 412 -22.08 -6.53 2.22
CA SER A 412 -23.12 -7.56 2.16
C SER A 412 -22.74 -8.92 2.78
N ASN A 413 -21.52 -9.07 3.25
CA ASN A 413 -21.04 -10.27 3.94
C ASN A 413 -20.21 -9.89 5.17
N ASP A 414 -20.81 -9.13 6.09
CA ASP A 414 -20.22 -8.72 7.36
C ASP A 414 -20.11 -9.91 8.35
N GLY A 415 -19.38 -10.93 7.97
CA GLY A 415 -19.01 -12.07 8.81
C GLY A 415 -17.54 -12.06 9.22
N PRO A 416 -17.12 -12.95 10.14
CA PRO A 416 -15.70 -13.15 10.45
C PRO A 416 -14.93 -13.45 9.16
N PRO A 417 -13.63 -13.11 9.11
CA PRO A 417 -12.87 -12.84 7.89
C PRO A 417 -13.33 -13.70 6.73
N SER A 418 -14.01 -13.04 5.86
CA SER A 418 -14.83 -13.62 4.80
C SER A 418 -14.07 -14.57 3.87
N MET A 419 -12.72 -14.56 3.87
CA MET A 419 -11.89 -15.56 3.18
C MET A 419 -12.04 -16.98 3.73
N LEU A 420 -12.62 -17.18 4.90
CA LEU A 420 -12.68 -18.48 5.56
C LEU A 420 -13.99 -19.23 5.33
N ILE A 421 -15.04 -18.60 4.77
CA ILE A 421 -16.37 -19.22 4.66
C ILE A 421 -17.12 -18.77 3.40
N GLY A 422 -17.09 -19.58 2.36
CA GLY A 422 -18.06 -19.47 1.26
C GLY A 422 -17.69 -18.53 0.11
N GLU A 423 -18.61 -18.44 -0.83
CA GLU A 423 -18.52 -17.50 -1.94
C GLU A 423 -18.88 -16.10 -1.45
N PHE A 424 -17.96 -15.17 -1.69
CA PHE A 424 -18.09 -13.80 -1.25
C PHE A 424 -18.97 -12.98 -2.18
N ARG A 425 -18.99 -11.68 -1.82
CA ARG A 425 -19.42 -10.60 -2.70
C ARG A 425 -18.99 -10.84 -4.14
N ASN A 426 -19.72 -10.24 -5.02
CA ASN A 426 -19.33 -10.15 -6.42
C ASN A 426 -19.03 -8.69 -6.75
N MET A 427 -18.13 -8.48 -7.68
CA MET A 427 -17.91 -7.19 -8.29
C MET A 427 -18.54 -7.16 -9.68
N PHE A 428 -18.97 -5.99 -10.13
CA PHE A 428 -19.44 -5.78 -11.50
C PHE A 428 -18.36 -5.03 -12.29
N VAL A 429 -17.94 -5.62 -13.41
CA VAL A 429 -17.00 -5.03 -14.36
C VAL A 429 -17.65 -5.04 -15.73
N ASN A 430 -17.78 -3.89 -16.37
CA ASN A 430 -18.50 -3.72 -17.65
C ASN A 430 -19.94 -4.29 -17.62
N GLY A 431 -20.61 -4.22 -16.46
CA GLY A 431 -21.96 -4.77 -16.27
C GLY A 431 -22.02 -6.29 -16.03
N GLU A 432 -20.90 -6.99 -16.09
CA GLU A 432 -20.81 -8.42 -15.83
C GLU A 432 -20.35 -8.73 -14.41
N LYS A 433 -20.97 -9.76 -13.83
CA LYS A 433 -20.70 -10.23 -12.48
C LYS A 433 -19.40 -11.04 -12.45
N GLN A 434 -18.45 -10.63 -11.58
CA GLN A 434 -17.18 -11.29 -11.35
C GLN A 434 -17.06 -11.75 -9.88
N PRO A 435 -16.48 -12.93 -9.58
CA PRO A 435 -16.13 -13.30 -8.23
C PRO A 435 -15.18 -12.28 -7.59
N TYR A 436 -15.42 -11.89 -6.35
CA TYR A 436 -14.67 -10.81 -5.70
C TYR A 436 -13.16 -11.06 -5.65
N PHE A 437 -12.72 -12.28 -5.32
CA PHE A 437 -11.30 -12.61 -5.21
C PHE A 437 -10.58 -12.83 -6.55
N ASP A 438 -11.31 -12.96 -7.67
CA ASP A 438 -10.68 -12.94 -8.98
C ASP A 438 -9.99 -11.59 -9.27
N ASN A 439 -10.37 -10.52 -8.56
CA ASN A 439 -9.70 -9.22 -8.64
C ASN A 439 -8.24 -9.23 -8.16
N LEU A 440 -7.78 -10.31 -7.51
CA LEU A 440 -6.36 -10.53 -7.20
C LEU A 440 -5.47 -10.62 -8.44
N GLN A 441 -6.01 -10.82 -9.64
CA GLN A 441 -5.21 -11.06 -10.83
C GLN A 441 -4.23 -9.91 -11.12
N TRP A 442 -4.68 -8.66 -11.25
CA TRP A 442 -3.77 -7.54 -11.51
C TRP A 442 -2.79 -7.27 -10.35
N PRO A 443 -3.21 -7.25 -9.09
CA PRO A 443 -2.27 -7.16 -7.97
C PRO A 443 -1.21 -8.25 -7.94
N SER A 444 -1.57 -9.49 -8.30
CA SER A 444 -0.65 -10.64 -8.26
C SER A 444 0.48 -10.58 -9.29
N VAL A 445 0.33 -9.80 -10.35
CA VAL A 445 1.38 -9.63 -11.40
C VAL A 445 2.74 -9.27 -10.78
N ALA A 446 2.78 -8.32 -9.86
CA ALA A 446 4.00 -7.96 -9.16
C ALA A 446 4.31 -8.88 -7.98
N THR A 447 3.26 -9.42 -7.31
CA THR A 447 3.44 -10.12 -6.03
C THR A 447 3.99 -11.53 -6.22
N VAL A 448 3.54 -12.27 -7.24
CA VAL A 448 3.94 -13.68 -7.45
C VAL A 448 5.45 -13.87 -7.61
N ALA A 449 6.14 -12.86 -8.14
CA ALA A 449 7.59 -12.84 -8.32
C ALA A 449 8.30 -11.77 -7.45
N ASP A 450 7.66 -11.37 -6.34
CA ASP A 450 8.21 -10.45 -5.33
C ASP A 450 8.70 -9.09 -5.86
N LEU A 451 8.24 -8.67 -7.03
CA LEU A 451 8.69 -7.49 -7.75
C LEU A 451 8.27 -6.19 -7.04
N PRO A 452 9.11 -5.15 -7.06
CA PRO A 452 8.70 -3.82 -6.61
C PRO A 452 7.68 -3.21 -7.56
N SER A 453 6.72 -2.48 -7.03
CA SER A 453 5.65 -1.86 -7.83
C SER A 453 5.19 -0.55 -7.20
N THR A 454 5.19 0.53 -7.98
CA THR A 454 4.71 1.83 -7.56
C THR A 454 3.34 2.10 -8.19
N ALA A 455 2.33 2.38 -7.37
CA ALA A 455 1.07 2.95 -7.84
C ALA A 455 1.28 4.44 -8.12
N VAL A 456 0.87 4.87 -9.33
CA VAL A 456 1.10 6.23 -9.83
C VAL A 456 -0.24 6.83 -10.28
N PRO A 457 -0.63 8.02 -9.79
CA PRO A 457 -1.77 8.75 -10.32
C PRO A 457 -1.54 9.11 -11.80
N THR A 458 -2.56 8.91 -12.64
CA THR A 458 -2.47 9.23 -14.09
C THR A 458 -2.95 10.64 -14.44
N GLY A 459 -3.53 11.36 -13.46
CA GLY A 459 -4.26 12.61 -13.74
C GLY A 459 -5.59 12.39 -14.47
N ARG A 460 -6.08 11.15 -14.54
CA ARG A 460 -7.38 10.80 -15.16
C ARG A 460 -8.38 10.43 -14.06
N TYR A 461 -9.65 10.72 -14.36
CA TYR A 461 -10.76 10.49 -13.44
C TYR A 461 -11.89 9.76 -14.17
N ILE A 462 -12.58 8.88 -13.47
CA ILE A 462 -13.76 8.14 -13.95
C ILE A 462 -14.82 8.27 -12.86
N ASP A 463 -16.00 8.78 -13.22
CA ASP A 463 -17.05 9.08 -12.23
C ASP A 463 -16.52 9.92 -11.04
N ASP A 464 -15.71 10.94 -11.34
CA ASP A 464 -15.06 11.88 -10.40
C ASP A 464 -14.09 11.24 -9.38
N VAL A 465 -13.72 9.96 -9.53
CA VAL A 465 -12.69 9.32 -8.72
C VAL A 465 -11.41 9.03 -9.53
N PRO A 466 -10.23 9.05 -8.90
CA PRO A 466 -8.96 8.90 -9.59
C PRO A 466 -8.80 7.54 -10.28
N ALA A 467 -8.05 7.54 -11.38
CA ALA A 467 -7.51 6.37 -12.03
C ALA A 467 -5.98 6.38 -12.00
N GLY A 468 -5.37 5.37 -11.41
CA GLY A 468 -3.92 5.19 -11.34
C GLY A 468 -3.46 3.96 -12.12
N VAL A 469 -2.16 3.80 -12.28
CA VAL A 469 -1.52 2.59 -12.84
C VAL A 469 -0.53 2.01 -11.87
N GLN A 470 -0.17 0.74 -12.00
CA GLN A 470 1.01 0.21 -11.34
C GLN A 470 2.20 0.16 -12.31
N VAL A 471 3.34 0.64 -11.83
CA VAL A 471 4.63 0.64 -12.51
C VAL A 471 5.50 -0.38 -11.81
N ILE A 472 5.74 -1.51 -12.46
CA ILE A 472 6.47 -2.66 -11.90
C ILE A 472 7.91 -2.61 -12.39
N GLY A 473 8.87 -2.74 -11.47
CA GLY A 473 10.31 -2.79 -11.74
C GLY A 473 10.91 -4.17 -11.53
N PRO A 474 12.20 -4.33 -11.86
CA PRO A 474 12.94 -5.56 -11.58
C PRO A 474 13.08 -5.82 -10.08
N TYR A 475 13.14 -7.09 -9.70
CA TYR A 475 13.32 -7.48 -8.30
C TYR A 475 14.57 -6.86 -7.68
N LEU A 476 14.40 -6.28 -6.48
CA LEU A 476 15.41 -5.53 -5.71
C LEU A 476 15.89 -4.20 -6.35
N GLU A 477 15.18 -3.70 -7.36
CA GLU A 477 15.47 -2.41 -7.96
C GLU A 477 14.34 -1.40 -7.70
N ASP A 478 13.92 -1.30 -6.46
CA ASP A 478 12.78 -0.49 -5.99
C ASP A 478 12.86 0.98 -6.39
N ARG A 479 14.09 1.55 -6.48
CA ARG A 479 14.28 2.93 -6.93
C ARG A 479 13.92 3.15 -8.40
N THR A 480 13.98 2.11 -9.24
CA THR A 480 13.70 2.24 -10.68
C THR A 480 12.25 2.66 -10.97
N PRO A 481 11.19 1.99 -10.45
CA PRO A 481 9.81 2.45 -10.61
C PRO A 481 9.51 3.75 -9.86
N ILE A 482 10.15 4.02 -8.71
CA ILE A 482 9.99 5.29 -7.98
C ILE A 482 10.59 6.45 -8.79
N ARG A 483 11.79 6.28 -9.35
CA ARG A 483 12.45 7.31 -10.18
C ARG A 483 11.63 7.63 -11.42
N PHE A 484 11.09 6.63 -12.09
CA PHE A 484 10.18 6.85 -13.20
C PHE A 484 8.97 7.68 -12.77
N ALA A 485 8.34 7.35 -11.63
CA ALA A 485 7.21 8.09 -11.09
C ALA A 485 7.58 9.55 -10.78
N GLN A 486 8.75 9.83 -10.20
CA GLN A 486 9.26 11.20 -9.95
C GLN A 486 9.39 12.00 -11.25
N LEU A 487 9.95 11.39 -12.28
CA LEU A 487 10.14 12.05 -13.57
C LEU A 487 8.80 12.34 -14.25
N VAL A 488 7.84 11.41 -14.18
CA VAL A 488 6.50 11.62 -14.70
C VAL A 488 5.73 12.67 -13.90
N GLU A 489 5.83 12.64 -12.57
CA GLU A 489 5.23 13.65 -11.68
C GLU A 489 5.65 15.06 -12.06
N LYS A 490 6.93 15.25 -12.40
CA LYS A 490 7.46 16.54 -12.83
C LYS A 490 6.88 17.04 -14.15
N GLU A 491 6.59 16.15 -15.10
CA GLU A 491 6.17 16.50 -16.45
C GLU A 491 4.63 16.52 -16.62
N LEU A 492 3.91 15.61 -15.99
CA LEU A 492 2.47 15.44 -16.12
C LEU A 492 1.66 15.90 -14.89
N GLY A 493 2.36 16.29 -13.81
CA GLY A 493 1.73 16.50 -12.52
C GLY A 493 1.55 15.19 -11.75
N GLY A 494 1.13 15.30 -10.51
CA GLY A 494 0.98 14.17 -9.59
C GLY A 494 -0.33 14.24 -8.83
N PHE A 495 -0.22 14.18 -7.52
CA PHE A 495 -1.34 14.24 -6.60
C PHE A 495 -2.15 15.54 -6.75
N VAL A 496 -3.46 15.40 -6.75
CA VAL A 496 -4.43 16.51 -6.67
C VAL A 496 -5.28 16.29 -5.42
N PRO A 497 -5.47 17.31 -4.57
CA PRO A 497 -6.35 17.19 -3.41
C PRO A 497 -7.81 16.89 -3.81
N PRO A 498 -8.52 16.02 -3.07
CA PRO A 498 -9.95 15.84 -3.29
C PRO A 498 -10.69 17.18 -3.04
N PRO A 499 -11.63 17.60 -3.92
CA PRO A 499 -12.23 18.95 -3.88
C PRO A 499 -12.90 19.33 -2.55
N ALA A 500 -13.43 18.34 -1.81
CA ALA A 500 -14.11 18.58 -0.54
C ALA A 500 -13.15 18.87 0.63
N PHE A 501 -11.82 18.77 0.43
CA PHE A 501 -10.77 18.91 1.45
C PHE A 501 -9.74 19.98 1.10
N ALA A 502 -9.70 20.45 -0.17
CA ALA A 502 -8.80 21.47 -0.68
C ALA A 502 -9.11 22.88 -0.15
#